data_91e9935149a87f6a6331cdeb1d190a9a
#
_entry.id   91e9935149a87f6a6331cdeb1d190a9a
#
_cell.length_a   1.000
_cell.length_b   1.000
_cell.length_c   1.000
_cell.angle_alpha   90.00
_cell.angle_beta   90.00
_cell.angle_gamma   90.00
#
_symmetry.space_group_name_H-M   'P 1'
#
loop_
_entity.id
_entity.type
_entity.pdbx_description
1 polymer ?
#
loop_
_entity_poly.entity_id
_entity_poly.type
_entity_poly.pdbx_seq_one_letter_code
_entity_poly.pdbx_strand_id
1 'polypeptide(L)' 'MELRKLQVTGGSTHVVSLPKKWIDRNKLGRSDTVAIHEEPDGSLLLIPHSEA' A
#
# COMPACT_ATOMS: atom_id res chain seq x y z
N MET A 1 1.40 -12.48 -10.49
CA MET A 1 0.44 -11.55 -9.89
C MET A 1 0.04 -12.00 -8.49
N GLU A 2 0.03 -11.10 -7.55
CA GLU A 2 -0.33 -11.40 -6.18
C GLU A 2 -1.74 -10.91 -5.88
N LEU A 3 -2.50 -11.75 -5.20
CA LEU A 3 -3.85 -11.38 -4.77
C LEU A 3 -3.89 -11.32 -3.25
N ARG A 4 -4.46 -10.27 -2.72
CA ARG A 4 -4.61 -10.07 -1.28
C ARG A 4 -6.06 -9.76 -0.97
N LYS A 5 -6.52 -10.27 0.15
CA LYS A 5 -7.89 -10.02 0.58
C LYS A 5 -7.99 -8.69 1.30
N LEU A 6 -9.07 -7.97 1.04
CA LEU A 6 -9.36 -6.76 1.79
C LEU A 6 -9.89 -7.11 3.16
N GLN A 7 -9.53 -6.32 4.14
CA GLN A 7 -10.02 -6.45 5.50
C GLN A 7 -10.67 -5.16 5.93
N VAL A 8 -11.63 -5.25 6.82
CA VAL A 8 -12.32 -4.07 7.33
C VAL A 8 -11.96 -3.89 8.79
N THR A 9 -11.52 -2.69 9.13
CA THR A 9 -11.24 -2.34 10.52
C THR A 9 -12.06 -1.12 10.91
N GLY A 10 -12.44 -1.03 12.18
CA GLY A 10 -13.17 0.12 12.67
C GLY A 10 -14.51 0.35 12.02
N GLY A 11 -15.07 -0.68 11.42
CA GLY A 11 -16.40 -0.62 10.84
C GLY A 11 -16.48 -0.11 9.41
N SER A 12 -15.54 0.68 8.96
CA SER A 12 -15.64 1.25 7.62
C SER A 12 -14.30 1.40 6.89
N THR A 13 -13.19 1.19 7.57
CA THR A 13 -11.89 1.35 6.94
C THR A 13 -11.43 0.04 6.32
N HIS A 14 -11.11 0.08 5.04
CA HIS A 14 -10.63 -1.09 4.33
C HIS A 14 -9.11 -1.07 4.29
N VAL A 15 -8.47 -2.21 4.58
CA VAL A 15 -7.02 -2.32 4.57
C VAL A 15 -6.61 -3.53 3.75
N VAL A 16 -5.42 -3.45 3.20
CA VAL A 16 -4.83 -4.55 2.46
C VAL A 16 -3.35 -4.59 2.80
N SER A 17 -2.81 -5.80 2.99
CA SER A 17 -1.40 -5.95 3.28
C SER A 17 -0.58 -5.79 2.00
N LEU A 18 0.55 -5.15 2.12
CA LEU A 18 1.47 -4.96 0.98
C LEU A 18 2.50 -6.08 0.97
N PRO A 19 3.01 -6.45 -0.22
CA PRO A 19 4.01 -7.51 -0.31
C PRO A 19 5.27 -7.12 0.46
N LYS A 20 5.75 -8.04 1.30
CA LYS A 20 6.93 -7.75 2.10
C LYS A 20 8.16 -7.52 1.24
N LYS A 21 8.28 -8.25 0.13
CA LYS A 21 9.41 -8.06 -0.76
C LYS A 21 9.44 -6.66 -1.37
N TRP A 22 8.27 -6.12 -1.67
CA TRP A 22 8.17 -4.77 -2.19
C TRP A 22 8.59 -3.75 -1.14
N ILE A 23 8.14 -3.96 0.10
CA ILE A 23 8.50 -3.10 1.22
C ILE A 23 10.02 -3.11 1.43
N ASP A 24 10.62 -4.30 1.45
CA ASP A 24 12.06 -4.44 1.66
C ASP A 24 12.87 -3.83 0.53
N ARG A 25 12.41 -4.04 -0.70
CA ARG A 25 13.10 -3.52 -1.88
C ARG A 25 13.16 -2.00 -1.87
N ASN A 26 12.11 -1.36 -1.37
CA ASN A 26 12.04 0.09 -1.32
C ASN A 26 12.46 0.65 0.03
N LYS A 27 12.95 -0.20 0.92
CA LYS A 27 13.47 0.20 2.22
C LYS A 27 12.46 1.02 3.02
N LEU A 28 11.21 0.61 2.94
CA LEU A 28 10.15 1.28 3.68
C LEU A 28 10.15 0.82 5.12
N GLY A 29 10.04 1.76 6.03
CA GLY A 29 10.03 1.47 7.43
C GLY A 29 8.69 1.82 8.06
N ARG A 30 8.66 1.72 9.39
CA ARG A 30 7.43 1.89 10.14
C ARG A 30 6.77 3.25 9.94
N SER A 31 7.57 4.31 9.84
CA SER A 31 7.04 5.66 9.76
C SER A 31 7.00 6.21 8.33
N ASP A 32 7.42 5.43 7.36
CA ASP A 32 7.42 5.90 6.00
C ASP A 32 6.01 5.91 5.45
N THR A 33 5.80 6.71 4.42
CA THR A 33 4.49 6.85 3.83
C THR A 33 4.48 6.28 2.42
N VAL A 34 3.28 6.00 1.94
CA VAL A 34 3.07 5.53 0.58
C VAL A 34 2.07 6.47 -0.05
N ALA A 35 2.41 7.05 -1.19
CA ALA A 35 1.48 7.88 -1.92
C ALA A 35 0.52 7.00 -2.69
N ILE A 36 -0.75 7.36 -2.68
CA ILE A 36 -1.78 6.60 -3.36
C ILE A 36 -2.41 7.49 -4.41
N HIS A 37 -2.39 7.02 -5.65
CA HIS A 37 -2.92 7.76 -6.77
C HIS A 37 -3.99 6.94 -7.46
N GLU A 38 -5.19 7.51 -7.56
CA GLU A 38 -6.29 6.83 -8.25
C GLU A 38 -6.18 7.07 -9.75
N GLU A 39 -6.24 5.99 -10.50
CA GLU A 39 -6.16 6.07 -11.95
C GLU A 39 -7.57 6.12 -12.56
N PRO A 40 -7.71 6.70 -13.76
CA PRO A 40 -9.02 6.81 -14.38
C PRO A 40 -9.71 5.48 -14.63
N ASP A 41 -8.97 4.38 -14.75
CA ASP A 41 -9.55 3.06 -14.97
C ASP A 41 -10.02 2.38 -13.69
N GLY A 42 -9.90 3.05 -12.55
CA GLY A 42 -10.33 2.49 -11.28
C GLY A 42 -9.25 1.80 -10.50
N SER A 43 -8.04 1.73 -11.00
CA SER A 43 -6.93 1.13 -10.28
C SER A 43 -6.25 2.15 -9.37
N LEU A 44 -5.40 1.65 -8.46
CA LEU A 44 -4.60 2.50 -7.59
C LEU A 44 -3.13 2.29 -7.88
N LEU A 45 -2.39 3.39 -7.94
CA LEU A 45 -0.94 3.36 -8.06
C LEU A 45 -0.35 3.72 -6.73
N LEU A 46 0.50 2.85 -6.20
CA LEU A 46 1.17 3.09 -4.92
C LEU A 46 2.62 3.47 -5.19
N ILE A 47 3.02 4.58 -4.61
CA ILE A 47 4.39 5.09 -4.80
C ILE A 47 5.07 5.14 -3.44
N PRO A 48 6.21 4.46 -3.29
CA PRO A 48 6.92 4.51 -2.00
C PRO A 48 7.46 5.90 -1.75
N HIS A 49 7.34 6.35 -0.51
CA HIS A 49 7.81 7.68 -0.11
C HIS A 49 8.60 7.55 1.19
N SER A 50 9.90 7.41 1.05
CA SER A 50 10.78 7.25 2.20
C SER A 50 11.29 8.61 2.66
N GLU A 51 11.34 8.78 3.98
CA GLU A 51 11.83 10.02 4.58
C GLU A 51 13.35 10.06 4.69
N ALA A 52 14.03 9.03 4.29
CA ALA A 52 15.49 8.94 4.42
C ALA A 52 16.25 9.98 3.62
#